data_202f0c1db9ef9a4e3ed957b7af5ba3d7
#
_entry.id   202f0c1db9ef9a4e3ed957b7af5ba3d7
#
_cell.length_a   1.000
_cell.length_b   1.000
_cell.length_c   1.000
_cell.angle_alpha   90.00
_cell.angle_beta   90.00
_cell.angle_gamma   90.00
#
_symmetry.space_group_name_H-M   'P 1'
#
loop_
_entity.id
_entity.type
_entity.pdbx_description
1 polymer ?
#
loop_
_entity_poly.entity_id
_entity_poly.type
_entity_poly.pdbx_seq_one_letter_code
_entity_poly.pdbx_strand_id
1 'polypeptide(L)'
;DIKVWNLSLGSALEIQNNFISPEAALLDEIQFEYDVLFIVAGTNKRISDKDGMKIGAPADSINSLVVNAVDKNNKPATYSREGNVLSFFNKPDISYYGGDKKDKMRVCMPNGEYFVSGTSFAAPWITRKAAYLIHKIGLSREVAKALIIDSAISWVKPNISSNLIGYGVVPRRIENVLNTTDDEIKFVLSGESLMYDTYNYNLPVPIVDEKHPYIAKATLCYFPKCSRNQGVDYTNTELDIYFGRLNGKKIVTVNDNKQNDNVALPEKEARGMYRKWDNIKSIVEYVKTNGRAKKAYENGLWGFSLKTKERLNNGDGKNLRFGIVVTLKEIKGVNRISDFISQCSMRGWLVNRIDIKTMIDIYNIAEEDIDFE
;
A
#
# COMPACT_ATOMS: atom_id res chain seq x y z
N ASP A 1 7.63 22.73 -7.10
CA ASP A 1 6.61 22.33 -6.09
C ASP A 1 6.98 21.00 -5.46
N ILE A 2 7.17 21.00 -4.14
CA ILE A 2 7.56 19.81 -3.38
C ILE A 2 6.30 19.00 -3.07
N LYS A 3 6.22 17.75 -3.58
CA LYS A 3 5.07 16.87 -3.39
C LYS A 3 5.28 15.81 -2.30
N VAL A 4 6.51 15.55 -1.90
CA VAL A 4 6.84 14.50 -0.93
C VAL A 4 7.66 15.08 0.21
N TRP A 5 7.26 14.78 1.43
CA TRP A 5 7.87 15.29 2.65
C TRP A 5 8.27 14.15 3.58
N ASN A 6 9.51 14.20 4.09
CA ASN A 6 9.99 13.30 5.12
C ASN A 6 9.75 13.89 6.51
N LEU A 7 9.16 13.10 7.40
CA LEU A 7 8.89 13.48 8.78
C LEU A 7 9.47 12.45 9.74
N SER A 8 10.77 12.57 9.99
CA SER A 8 11.51 11.68 10.91
C SER A 8 11.44 12.15 12.36
N LEU A 9 10.29 12.62 12.80
CA LEU A 9 10.01 12.99 14.19
C LEU A 9 8.82 12.19 14.73
N GLY A 10 8.75 12.13 16.06
CA GLY A 10 7.63 11.48 16.72
C GLY A 10 7.64 11.67 18.22
N SER A 11 6.46 11.64 18.82
CA SER A 11 6.26 11.75 20.25
C SER A 11 6.82 10.54 21.00
N ALA A 12 7.36 10.77 22.18
CA ALA A 12 7.69 9.72 23.13
C ALA A 12 6.43 9.05 23.72
N LEU A 13 5.31 9.77 23.74
CA LEU A 13 4.03 9.26 24.26
C LEU A 13 3.37 8.32 23.23
N GLU A 14 2.65 7.34 23.74
CA GLU A 14 1.84 6.42 22.93
C GLU A 14 0.60 7.14 22.39
N ILE A 15 0.16 6.75 21.18
CA ILE A 15 -1.13 7.20 20.63
C ILE A 15 -2.30 6.64 21.45
N GLN A 16 -3.43 7.31 21.36
CA GLN A 16 -4.68 6.87 21.98
C GLN A 16 -5.47 5.92 21.08
N ASN A 17 -6.36 5.12 21.67
CA ASN A 17 -7.16 4.15 20.92
C ASN A 17 -8.40 4.76 20.24
N ASN A 18 -8.90 5.89 20.74
CA ASN A 18 -10.21 6.41 20.37
C ASN A 18 -10.15 7.71 19.58
N PHE A 19 -8.99 8.36 19.54
CA PHE A 19 -8.79 9.65 18.88
C PHE A 19 -7.44 9.69 18.17
N ILE A 20 -7.43 10.27 17.01
CA ILE A 20 -6.21 10.65 16.28
C ILE A 20 -5.55 11.84 16.99
N SER A 21 -4.23 11.88 17.04
CA SER A 21 -3.48 13.02 17.57
C SER A 21 -3.74 14.29 16.78
N PRO A 22 -3.67 15.48 17.40
CA PRO A 22 -3.84 16.74 16.68
C PRO A 22 -2.86 16.91 15.52
N GLU A 23 -1.62 16.51 15.73
CA GLU A 23 -0.54 16.57 14.72
C GLU A 23 -0.85 15.68 13.52
N ALA A 24 -1.31 14.46 13.75
CA ALA A 24 -1.69 13.54 12.68
C ALA A 24 -2.92 14.03 11.92
N ALA A 25 -3.91 14.59 12.62
CA ALA A 25 -5.10 15.16 12.00
C ALA A 25 -4.74 16.34 11.08
N LEU A 26 -3.81 17.20 11.49
CA LEU A 26 -3.31 18.30 10.66
C LEU A 26 -2.58 17.76 9.41
N LEU A 27 -1.77 16.70 9.55
CA LEU A 27 -1.13 16.08 8.39
C LEU A 27 -2.14 15.48 7.41
N ASP A 28 -3.21 14.87 7.93
CA ASP A 28 -4.26 14.30 7.11
C ASP A 28 -5.05 15.36 6.33
N GLU A 29 -5.34 16.50 6.95
CA GLU A 29 -5.96 17.67 6.34
C GLU A 29 -5.07 18.26 5.24
N ILE A 30 -3.80 18.54 5.54
CA ILE A 30 -2.83 19.06 4.57
C ILE A 30 -2.72 18.14 3.35
N GLN A 31 -2.65 16.83 3.56
CA GLN A 31 -2.59 15.87 2.47
C GLN A 31 -3.88 15.83 1.64
N PHE A 32 -5.03 15.99 2.26
CA PHE A 32 -6.28 16.07 1.53
C PHE A 32 -6.34 17.33 0.64
N GLU A 33 -5.93 18.48 1.15
CA GLU A 33 -6.08 19.78 0.48
C GLU A 33 -4.99 20.10 -0.55
N TYR A 34 -3.72 19.76 -0.26
CA TYR A 34 -2.56 20.28 -1.02
C TYR A 34 -1.87 19.26 -1.94
N ASP A 35 -2.44 18.10 -2.16
CA ASP A 35 -1.87 17.08 -3.06
C ASP A 35 -0.41 16.73 -2.74
N VAL A 36 -0.10 16.56 -1.48
CA VAL A 36 1.22 16.15 -0.98
C VAL A 36 1.15 14.79 -0.28
N LEU A 37 2.31 14.15 -0.11
CA LEU A 37 2.46 12.89 0.61
C LEU A 37 3.51 13.05 1.71
N PHE A 38 3.12 12.82 2.96
CA PHE A 38 4.04 12.71 4.07
C PHE A 38 4.47 11.27 4.31
N ILE A 39 5.79 11.08 4.43
CA ILE A 39 6.40 9.83 4.87
C ILE A 39 6.82 10.02 6.32
N VAL A 40 6.21 9.27 7.23
CA VAL A 40 6.35 9.46 8.68
C VAL A 40 7.05 8.27 9.30
N ALA A 41 8.03 8.52 10.16
CA ALA A 41 8.72 7.46 10.92
C ALA A 41 7.78 6.86 12.00
N GLY A 42 7.78 5.53 12.14
CA GLY A 42 6.90 4.79 13.05
C GLY A 42 7.24 4.87 14.54
N THR A 43 8.22 5.72 14.90
CA THR A 43 8.77 5.96 16.24
C THR A 43 9.54 4.79 16.87
N ASN A 44 10.41 5.10 17.81
CA ASN A 44 11.31 4.14 18.45
C ASN A 44 11.00 4.02 19.94
N LYS A 45 11.03 2.81 20.48
CA LYS A 45 11.05 2.58 21.92
C LYS A 45 12.47 2.70 22.48
N ARG A 46 12.59 3.18 23.71
CA ARG A 46 13.84 3.19 24.47
C ARG A 46 14.08 1.80 25.09
N ILE A 47 15.30 1.56 25.55
CA ILE A 47 15.65 0.28 26.21
C ILE A 47 14.81 0.06 27.49
N SER A 48 14.43 1.14 28.16
CA SER A 48 13.60 1.11 29.39
C SER A 48 12.11 0.96 29.14
N ASP A 49 11.65 1.09 27.88
CA ASP A 49 10.23 1.06 27.56
C ASP A 49 9.70 -0.39 27.54
N LYS A 50 8.42 -0.55 27.88
CA LYS A 50 7.74 -1.86 27.86
C LYS A 50 7.66 -2.43 26.43
N ASP A 51 7.57 -3.75 26.34
CA ASP A 51 7.24 -4.41 25.08
C ASP A 51 5.78 -4.11 24.68
N GLY A 52 5.51 -4.11 23.36
CA GLY A 52 4.20 -3.79 22.83
C GLY A 52 3.84 -2.30 22.89
N MET A 53 4.82 -1.41 23.14
CA MET A 53 4.58 0.03 23.15
C MET A 53 4.08 0.52 21.81
N LYS A 54 2.98 1.30 21.84
CA LYS A 54 2.37 1.84 20.62
C LYS A 54 3.19 2.94 19.99
N ILE A 55 3.02 3.09 18.67
CA ILE A 55 3.58 4.23 17.92
C ILE A 55 3.17 5.55 18.56
N GLY A 56 3.96 6.60 18.33
CA GLY A 56 3.73 7.94 18.85
C GLY A 56 3.29 8.90 17.74
N ALA A 57 2.59 9.97 18.12
CA ALA A 57 2.20 11.02 17.18
C ALA A 57 3.43 11.58 16.42
N PRO A 58 3.30 11.94 15.13
CA PRO A 58 2.13 11.88 14.27
C PRO A 58 2.00 10.58 13.43
N ALA A 59 2.63 9.47 13.88
CA ALA A 59 2.59 8.21 13.14
C ALA A 59 1.18 7.54 13.11
N ASP A 60 0.20 8.14 13.76
CA ASP A 60 -1.21 7.78 13.67
C ASP A 60 -1.98 8.50 12.54
N SER A 61 -1.31 9.29 11.70
CA SER A 61 -1.90 9.89 10.50
C SER A 61 -2.35 8.80 9.51
N ILE A 62 -3.60 8.85 9.08
CA ILE A 62 -4.20 7.87 8.18
C ILE A 62 -3.74 8.08 6.74
N ASN A 63 -3.67 9.34 6.29
CA ASN A 63 -3.26 9.68 4.94
C ASN A 63 -1.75 9.54 4.71
N SER A 64 -0.92 9.71 5.73
CA SER A 64 0.53 9.54 5.62
C SER A 64 0.94 8.09 5.35
N LEU A 65 2.11 7.90 4.76
CA LEU A 65 2.77 6.61 4.65
C LEU A 65 3.72 6.43 5.84
N VAL A 66 3.32 5.59 6.80
CA VAL A 66 4.06 5.38 8.04
C VAL A 66 5.03 4.20 7.89
N VAL A 67 6.29 4.43 8.24
CA VAL A 67 7.40 3.50 8.00
C VAL A 67 8.02 3.01 9.30
N ASN A 68 7.96 1.71 9.54
CA ASN A 68 8.72 1.05 10.61
C ASN A 68 10.08 0.54 10.11
N ALA A 69 10.90 0.08 11.04
CA ALA A 69 12.25 -0.39 10.73
C ALA A 69 12.37 -1.91 10.84
N VAL A 70 13.22 -2.47 9.95
CA VAL A 70 13.67 -3.85 9.98
C VAL A 70 15.20 -3.93 9.93
N ASP A 71 15.74 -5.08 10.36
CA ASP A 71 17.15 -5.45 10.20
C ASP A 71 17.45 -5.90 8.74
N LYS A 72 18.70 -6.27 8.46
CA LYS A 72 19.13 -6.77 7.13
C LYS A 72 18.43 -8.07 6.69
N ASN A 73 17.87 -8.82 7.63
CA ASN A 73 17.15 -10.07 7.39
C ASN A 73 15.61 -9.85 7.29
N ASN A 74 15.17 -8.59 7.20
CA ASN A 74 13.77 -8.20 7.16
C ASN A 74 12.98 -8.57 8.44
N LYS A 75 13.65 -8.75 9.57
CA LYS A 75 12.99 -8.93 10.87
C LYS A 75 12.72 -7.56 11.49
N PRO A 76 11.60 -7.38 12.19
CA PRO A 76 11.30 -6.12 12.89
C PRO A 76 12.46 -5.71 13.79
N ALA A 77 12.88 -4.47 13.70
CA ALA A 77 13.93 -3.95 14.57
C ALA A 77 13.45 -3.95 16.03
N THR A 78 14.35 -4.27 16.96
CA THR A 78 14.02 -4.46 18.39
C THR A 78 13.46 -3.20 19.07
N TYR A 79 13.72 -2.05 18.49
CA TYR A 79 13.23 -0.75 18.95
C TYR A 79 11.94 -0.29 18.28
N SER A 80 11.44 -0.99 17.26
CA SER A 80 10.19 -0.61 16.57
C SER A 80 9.01 -0.69 17.52
N ARG A 81 8.16 0.34 17.47
CA ARG A 81 6.89 0.36 18.20
C ARG A 81 5.80 -0.31 17.38
N GLU A 82 4.74 -0.70 18.06
CA GLU A 82 3.62 -1.40 17.46
C GLU A 82 2.50 -0.44 17.09
N GLY A 83 1.89 -0.67 15.95
CA GLY A 83 0.73 0.08 15.50
C GLY A 83 -0.55 -0.59 15.87
N ASN A 84 -1.51 -0.20 15.23
CA ASN A 84 -2.94 -0.31 15.18
C ASN A 84 -3.58 0.98 15.68
N VAL A 85 -4.02 1.79 14.74
CA VAL A 85 -4.61 3.10 15.01
C VAL A 85 -6.12 2.95 15.11
N LEU A 86 -6.75 3.62 16.07
CA LEU A 86 -8.18 3.52 16.36
C LEU A 86 -8.66 2.06 16.52
N SER A 87 -7.76 1.16 16.87
CA SER A 87 -7.97 -0.28 17.06
C SER A 87 -8.23 -1.10 15.79
N PHE A 88 -8.24 -0.52 14.59
CA PHE A 88 -8.52 -1.25 13.34
C PHE A 88 -7.76 -0.77 12.10
N PHE A 89 -7.28 0.48 12.02
CA PHE A 89 -6.41 0.91 10.93
C PHE A 89 -5.02 0.29 11.05
N ASN A 90 -4.54 -0.31 9.97
CA ASN A 90 -3.23 -0.92 9.95
C ASN A 90 -2.15 0.17 9.87
N LYS A 91 -1.39 0.33 10.93
CA LYS A 91 -0.19 1.17 11.02
C LYS A 91 0.88 0.40 11.81
N PRO A 92 2.17 0.53 11.49
CA PRO A 92 2.69 1.27 10.33
C PRO A 92 2.09 0.75 9.03
N ASP A 93 2.22 1.49 7.92
CA ASP A 93 1.79 0.98 6.62
C ASP A 93 2.77 -0.04 6.06
N ILE A 94 4.06 0.25 6.18
CA ILE A 94 5.16 -0.57 5.64
C ILE A 94 6.36 -0.55 6.57
N SER A 95 7.33 -1.41 6.25
CA SER A 95 8.65 -1.38 6.88
C SER A 95 9.76 -1.30 5.86
N TYR A 96 10.89 -0.78 6.28
CA TYR A 96 12.10 -0.70 5.48
C TYR A 96 13.34 -0.88 6.35
N TYR A 97 14.51 -1.19 5.73
CA TYR A 97 15.75 -1.31 6.46
C TYR A 97 16.09 -0.01 7.21
N GLY A 98 16.21 -0.10 8.51
CA GLY A 98 16.55 0.97 9.44
C GLY A 98 17.68 0.58 10.39
N GLY A 99 18.22 -0.63 10.20
CA GLY A 99 19.24 -1.22 11.06
C GLY A 99 18.71 -1.70 12.41
N ASP A 100 19.54 -2.43 13.15
CA ASP A 100 19.29 -2.82 14.55
C ASP A 100 20.63 -2.89 15.31
N LYS A 101 20.61 -3.32 16.58
CA LYS A 101 21.77 -3.33 17.48
C LYS A 101 23.04 -3.96 16.88
N LYS A 102 22.90 -5.06 16.14
CA LYS A 102 24.00 -5.80 15.50
C LYS A 102 24.20 -5.49 14.03
N ASP A 103 23.31 -4.72 13.44
CA ASP A 103 23.23 -4.47 12.01
C ASP A 103 22.83 -3.01 11.78
N LYS A 104 23.75 -2.12 12.11
CA LYS A 104 23.52 -0.67 12.02
C LYS A 104 23.73 -0.17 10.60
N MET A 105 22.97 0.84 10.22
CA MET A 105 23.17 1.58 8.98
C MET A 105 24.40 2.47 9.09
N ARG A 106 25.22 2.48 8.04
CA ARG A 106 26.31 3.45 7.87
C ARG A 106 25.72 4.76 7.33
N VAL A 107 26.02 5.86 7.97
CA VAL A 107 25.62 7.21 7.54
C VAL A 107 26.80 8.14 7.53
N CYS A 108 26.82 9.10 6.61
CA CYS A 108 27.78 10.18 6.56
C CYS A 108 27.30 11.34 7.40
N MET A 109 28.16 11.82 8.29
CA MET A 109 27.94 13.01 9.13
C MET A 109 29.12 13.99 8.95
N PRO A 110 29.00 15.25 9.37
CA PRO A 110 30.07 16.25 9.18
C PRO A 110 31.45 15.81 9.67
N ASN A 111 31.51 14.97 10.72
CA ASN A 111 32.75 14.51 11.34
C ASN A 111 33.14 13.09 10.92
N GLY A 112 32.57 12.53 9.84
CA GLY A 112 32.91 11.21 9.34
C GLY A 112 31.73 10.24 9.29
N GLU A 113 32.05 8.95 9.25
CA GLU A 113 31.06 7.88 9.18
C GLU A 113 30.57 7.49 10.58
N TYR A 114 29.26 7.26 10.68
CA TYR A 114 28.62 6.80 11.90
C TYR A 114 27.71 5.61 11.62
N PHE A 115 27.55 4.76 12.63
CA PHE A 115 26.67 3.60 12.60
C PHE A 115 25.42 3.87 13.45
N VAL A 116 24.29 3.93 12.80
CA VAL A 116 22.99 4.32 13.40
C VAL A 116 21.92 3.26 13.18
N SER A 117 20.85 3.34 13.96
CA SER A 117 19.64 2.57 13.73
C SER A 117 18.42 3.35 14.21
N GLY A 118 17.30 3.21 13.52
CA GLY A 118 16.06 3.90 13.86
C GLY A 118 15.08 3.97 12.69
N THR A 119 13.79 4.11 13.00
CA THR A 119 12.75 4.37 12.00
C THR A 119 12.99 5.68 11.26
N SER A 120 13.68 6.63 11.92
CA SER A 120 14.08 7.91 11.32
C SER A 120 15.09 7.77 10.18
N PHE A 121 15.77 6.62 10.07
CA PHE A 121 16.68 6.29 8.98
C PHE A 121 16.02 5.43 7.90
N ALA A 122 14.94 4.71 8.22
CA ALA A 122 14.15 3.96 7.25
C ALA A 122 13.24 4.88 6.42
N ALA A 123 12.58 5.86 7.06
CA ALA A 123 11.63 6.75 6.41
C ALA A 123 12.21 7.57 5.23
N PRO A 124 13.44 8.16 5.31
CA PRO A 124 14.03 8.91 4.19
C PRO A 124 14.21 8.09 2.91
N TRP A 125 14.49 6.79 3.01
CA TRP A 125 14.61 5.91 1.86
C TRP A 125 13.29 5.70 1.14
N ILE A 126 12.21 5.59 1.90
CA ILE A 126 10.86 5.52 1.33
C ILE A 126 10.46 6.88 0.75
N THR A 127 10.84 7.98 1.40
CA THR A 127 10.65 9.34 0.87
C THR A 127 11.32 9.50 -0.48
N ARG A 128 12.58 9.03 -0.62
CA ARG A 128 13.30 9.03 -1.88
C ARG A 128 12.59 8.21 -2.96
N LYS A 129 12.08 7.02 -2.63
CA LYS A 129 11.30 6.19 -3.57
C LYS A 129 10.01 6.89 -4.00
N ALA A 130 9.26 7.44 -3.06
CA ALA A 130 8.04 8.19 -3.36
C ALA A 130 8.30 9.43 -4.23
N ALA A 131 9.36 10.19 -3.91
CA ALA A 131 9.77 11.34 -4.69
C ALA A 131 10.17 10.94 -6.13
N TYR A 132 10.88 9.84 -6.29
CA TYR A 132 11.23 9.31 -7.60
C TYR A 132 9.99 8.93 -8.43
N LEU A 133 9.05 8.19 -7.83
CA LEU A 133 7.80 7.78 -8.48
C LEU A 133 6.96 8.99 -8.92
N ILE A 134 6.88 10.02 -8.08
CA ILE A 134 6.05 11.20 -8.34
C ILE A 134 6.74 12.18 -9.28
N HIS A 135 8.00 12.57 -9.00
CA HIS A 135 8.68 13.64 -9.73
C HIS A 135 9.43 13.19 -10.98
N LYS A 136 9.90 11.94 -11.04
CA LYS A 136 10.65 11.42 -12.19
C LYS A 136 9.78 10.56 -13.11
N ILE A 137 8.98 9.65 -12.53
CA ILE A 137 8.06 8.81 -13.32
C ILE A 137 6.76 9.55 -13.65
N GLY A 138 6.38 10.58 -12.88
CA GLY A 138 5.17 11.38 -13.13
C GLY A 138 3.88 10.73 -12.62
N LEU A 139 3.97 9.82 -11.64
CA LEU A 139 2.79 9.18 -11.08
C LEU A 139 2.08 10.09 -10.06
N SER A 140 0.77 9.91 -9.90
CA SER A 140 0.04 10.55 -8.81
C SER A 140 0.49 9.98 -7.45
N ARG A 141 0.30 10.74 -6.38
CA ARG A 141 0.64 10.29 -5.02
C ARG A 141 -0.14 9.04 -4.61
N GLU A 142 -1.39 8.91 -5.08
CA GLU A 142 -2.24 7.74 -4.84
C GLU A 142 -1.62 6.47 -5.44
N VAL A 143 -1.19 6.56 -6.71
CA VAL A 143 -0.51 5.46 -7.41
C VAL A 143 0.85 5.17 -6.81
N ALA A 144 1.65 6.18 -6.48
CA ALA A 144 2.95 6.02 -5.85
C ALA A 144 2.85 5.32 -4.49
N LYS A 145 1.89 5.75 -3.64
CA LYS A 145 1.60 5.10 -2.35
C LYS A 145 1.17 3.65 -2.56
N ALA A 146 0.27 3.39 -3.51
CA ALA A 146 -0.21 2.04 -3.83
C ALA A 146 0.92 1.12 -4.33
N LEU A 147 1.83 1.61 -5.20
CA LEU A 147 2.98 0.85 -5.69
C LEU A 147 3.95 0.47 -4.57
N ILE A 148 4.28 1.41 -3.69
CA ILE A 148 5.16 1.15 -2.55
C ILE A 148 4.55 0.08 -1.65
N ILE A 149 3.27 0.18 -1.33
CA ILE A 149 2.56 -0.80 -0.50
C ILE A 149 2.45 -2.15 -1.21
N ASP A 150 2.04 -2.17 -2.49
CA ASP A 150 1.93 -3.42 -3.27
C ASP A 150 3.26 -4.16 -3.35
N SER A 151 4.37 -3.43 -3.50
CA SER A 151 5.72 -4.01 -3.55
C SER A 151 6.15 -4.67 -2.23
N ALA A 152 5.62 -4.20 -1.10
CA ALA A 152 5.89 -4.77 0.22
C ALA A 152 5.08 -6.05 0.48
N ILE A 153 3.95 -6.24 -0.21
CA ILE A 153 3.07 -7.38 -0.01
C ILE A 153 3.66 -8.63 -0.67
N SER A 154 4.00 -9.62 0.15
CA SER A 154 4.49 -10.92 -0.30
C SER A 154 3.38 -11.79 -0.86
N TRP A 155 3.73 -12.68 -1.81
CA TRP A 155 2.87 -13.77 -2.26
C TRP A 155 2.73 -14.92 -1.24
N VAL A 156 3.54 -14.90 -0.20
CA VAL A 156 3.46 -15.85 0.92
C VAL A 156 2.88 -15.14 2.14
N LYS A 157 1.95 -15.78 2.82
CA LYS A 157 1.33 -15.22 4.03
C LYS A 157 2.41 -14.92 5.07
N PRO A 158 2.54 -13.69 5.55
CA PRO A 158 3.57 -13.34 6.52
C PRO A 158 3.31 -13.99 7.89
N ASN A 159 4.39 -14.39 8.55
CA ASN A 159 4.36 -14.92 9.92
C ASN A 159 4.50 -13.82 10.98
N ILE A 160 4.80 -12.59 10.56
CA ILE A 160 5.03 -11.44 11.43
C ILE A 160 3.76 -10.60 11.49
N SER A 161 3.47 -10.06 12.68
CA SER A 161 2.30 -9.21 12.88
C SER A 161 2.35 -7.95 12.02
N SER A 162 1.22 -7.62 11.39
CA SER A 162 1.08 -6.36 10.65
C SER A 162 1.19 -5.12 11.54
N ASN A 163 1.01 -5.24 12.86
CA ASN A 163 1.24 -4.14 13.79
C ASN A 163 2.71 -3.72 13.88
N LEU A 164 3.64 -4.61 13.49
CA LEU A 164 5.08 -4.33 13.46
C LEU A 164 5.59 -3.95 12.09
N ILE A 165 5.15 -4.64 11.03
CA ILE A 165 5.69 -4.47 9.68
C ILE A 165 4.71 -3.87 8.67
N GLY A 166 3.49 -3.58 9.08
CA GLY A 166 2.45 -3.10 8.17
C GLY A 166 2.04 -4.14 7.14
N TYR A 167 1.93 -3.72 5.89
CA TYR A 167 1.68 -4.60 4.75
C TYR A 167 2.91 -5.43 4.35
N GLY A 168 4.09 -5.11 4.88
CA GLY A 168 5.32 -5.85 4.64
C GLY A 168 6.55 -4.95 4.53
N VAL A 169 7.64 -5.53 4.01
CA VAL A 169 8.93 -4.85 3.84
C VAL A 169 9.11 -4.44 2.38
N VAL A 170 9.31 -3.15 2.15
CA VAL A 170 9.54 -2.61 0.80
C VAL A 170 10.89 -3.08 0.28
N PRO A 171 10.98 -3.54 -0.99
CA PRO A 171 12.23 -3.93 -1.61
C PRO A 171 13.26 -2.78 -1.60
N ARG A 172 14.55 -3.14 -1.43
CA ARG A 172 15.63 -2.15 -1.42
C ARG A 172 15.77 -1.46 -2.77
N ARG A 173 15.80 -2.24 -3.87
CA ARG A 173 15.94 -1.71 -5.22
C ARG A 173 14.62 -1.19 -5.76
N ILE A 174 14.66 -0.02 -6.43
CA ILE A 174 13.48 0.60 -7.03
C ILE A 174 12.91 -0.25 -8.17
N GLU A 175 13.76 -1.02 -8.86
CA GLU A 175 13.33 -1.95 -9.90
C GLU A 175 12.29 -2.95 -9.37
N ASN A 176 12.50 -3.46 -8.16
CA ASN A 176 11.59 -4.43 -7.55
C ASN A 176 10.27 -3.80 -7.11
N VAL A 177 10.19 -2.47 -7.01
CA VAL A 177 8.92 -1.75 -6.81
C VAL A 177 8.16 -1.61 -8.13
N LEU A 178 8.87 -1.31 -9.22
CA LEU A 178 8.31 -0.97 -10.52
C LEU A 178 8.15 -2.20 -11.42
N ASN A 179 9.20 -3.02 -11.53
CA ASN A 179 9.24 -4.18 -12.41
C ASN A 179 8.69 -5.42 -11.70
N THR A 180 8.30 -6.37 -12.52
CA THR A 180 7.90 -7.71 -12.11
C THR A 180 8.80 -8.76 -12.74
N THR A 181 8.75 -9.97 -12.19
CA THR A 181 9.30 -11.16 -12.83
C THR A 181 8.53 -11.48 -14.11
N ASP A 182 9.11 -12.28 -15.01
CA ASP A 182 8.50 -12.63 -16.30
C ASP A 182 7.15 -13.34 -16.18
N ASP A 183 6.89 -13.95 -15.04
CA ASP A 183 5.63 -14.62 -14.73
C ASP A 183 4.57 -13.69 -14.11
N GLU A 184 4.85 -12.40 -14.00
CA GLU A 184 3.93 -11.43 -13.40
C GLU A 184 3.53 -10.33 -14.40
N ILE A 185 2.27 -9.98 -14.38
CA ILE A 185 1.70 -8.83 -15.09
C ILE A 185 1.32 -7.79 -14.05
N LYS A 186 1.98 -6.64 -14.06
CA LYS A 186 1.65 -5.51 -13.17
C LYS A 186 1.15 -4.35 -13.99
N PHE A 187 0.07 -3.74 -13.56
CA PHE A 187 -0.45 -2.52 -14.14
C PHE A 187 -1.08 -1.61 -13.09
N VAL A 188 -1.26 -0.36 -13.44
CA VAL A 188 -1.85 0.65 -12.58
C VAL A 188 -3.10 1.23 -13.23
N LEU A 189 -4.08 1.55 -12.39
CA LEU A 189 -5.27 2.30 -12.76
C LEU A 189 -5.36 3.51 -11.85
N SER A 190 -5.78 4.64 -12.38
CA SER A 190 -6.07 5.83 -11.60
C SER A 190 -7.34 6.50 -12.12
N GLY A 191 -8.01 7.23 -11.24
CA GLY A 191 -9.24 7.92 -11.57
C GLY A 191 -9.72 8.77 -10.41
N GLU A 192 -10.91 9.32 -10.58
CA GLU A 192 -11.63 10.08 -9.57
C GLU A 192 -12.97 9.42 -9.29
N SER A 193 -13.39 9.38 -8.04
CA SER A 193 -14.69 8.83 -7.68
C SER A 193 -15.81 9.83 -7.96
N LEU A 194 -16.97 9.32 -8.36
CA LEU A 194 -18.23 10.04 -8.33
C LEU A 194 -19.01 9.65 -7.07
N MET A 195 -19.82 10.57 -6.58
CA MET A 195 -20.62 10.33 -5.39
C MET A 195 -21.63 9.21 -5.65
N TYR A 196 -21.64 8.17 -4.80
CA TYR A 196 -22.53 7.01 -4.84
C TYR A 196 -22.44 6.08 -6.06
N ASP A 197 -21.62 6.39 -7.05
CA ASP A 197 -21.50 5.56 -8.26
C ASP A 197 -20.58 4.38 -8.07
N THR A 198 -20.88 3.32 -8.80
CA THR A 198 -20.03 2.14 -8.93
C THR A 198 -19.29 2.19 -10.25
N TYR A 199 -17.96 2.22 -10.20
CA TYR A 199 -17.12 2.09 -11.38
C TYR A 199 -16.87 0.63 -11.68
N ASN A 200 -17.11 0.23 -12.93
CA ASN A 200 -16.84 -1.13 -13.39
C ASN A 200 -15.81 -1.08 -14.52
N TYR A 201 -14.70 -1.77 -14.31
CA TYR A 201 -13.65 -1.96 -15.31
C TYR A 201 -13.60 -3.44 -15.72
N ASN A 202 -13.59 -3.71 -17.02
CA ASN A 202 -13.52 -5.06 -17.56
C ASN A 202 -12.12 -5.33 -18.09
N LEU A 203 -11.36 -6.17 -17.43
CA LEU A 203 -9.96 -6.46 -17.72
C LEU A 203 -9.82 -7.77 -18.52
N PRO A 204 -9.18 -7.77 -19.68
CA PRO A 204 -8.91 -8.97 -20.45
C PRO A 204 -7.70 -9.72 -19.91
N VAL A 205 -7.91 -10.59 -18.95
CA VAL A 205 -6.84 -11.43 -18.40
C VAL A 205 -6.64 -12.66 -19.28
N PRO A 206 -5.41 -13.01 -19.70
CA PRO A 206 -5.17 -14.12 -20.61
C PRO A 206 -5.73 -15.45 -20.10
N ILE A 207 -6.22 -16.27 -21.04
CA ILE A 207 -6.84 -17.55 -20.79
C ILE A 207 -5.99 -18.65 -21.42
N VAL A 208 -5.91 -19.81 -20.75
CA VAL A 208 -5.26 -21.02 -21.22
C VAL A 208 -6.21 -22.19 -20.93
N ASP A 209 -6.57 -22.96 -21.95
CA ASP A 209 -7.48 -24.11 -21.81
C ASP A 209 -8.76 -23.78 -21.00
N GLU A 210 -9.43 -22.69 -21.38
CA GLU A 210 -10.64 -22.15 -20.73
C GLU A 210 -10.48 -21.81 -19.24
N LYS A 211 -9.25 -21.55 -18.79
CA LYS A 211 -8.93 -21.22 -17.40
C LYS A 211 -7.98 -20.02 -17.31
N HIS A 212 -8.05 -19.31 -16.20
CA HIS A 212 -7.09 -18.28 -15.84
C HIS A 212 -6.01 -18.88 -14.93
N PRO A 213 -4.77 -19.04 -15.38
CA PRO A 213 -3.68 -19.61 -14.60
C PRO A 213 -3.01 -18.55 -13.68
N TYR A 214 -3.80 -17.75 -13.00
CA TYR A 214 -3.28 -16.64 -12.19
C TYR A 214 -3.77 -16.67 -10.76
N ILE A 215 -2.88 -16.25 -9.86
CA ILE A 215 -3.23 -15.65 -8.58
C ILE A 215 -3.07 -14.14 -8.70
N ALA A 216 -3.77 -13.39 -7.88
CA ALA A 216 -3.83 -11.95 -8.01
C ALA A 216 -3.67 -11.22 -6.68
N LYS A 217 -3.11 -10.02 -6.74
CA LYS A 217 -3.20 -9.02 -5.68
C LYS A 217 -3.62 -7.68 -6.28
N ALA A 218 -4.33 -6.89 -5.50
CA ALA A 218 -4.76 -5.56 -5.86
C ALA A 218 -4.66 -4.64 -4.64
N THR A 219 -4.04 -3.50 -4.82
CA THR A 219 -3.85 -2.49 -3.78
C THR A 219 -4.43 -1.17 -4.22
N LEU A 220 -5.46 -0.70 -3.50
CA LEU A 220 -6.10 0.60 -3.70
C LEU A 220 -5.62 1.57 -2.63
N CYS A 221 -5.25 2.79 -3.02
CA CYS A 221 -4.96 3.90 -2.12
C CYS A 221 -5.73 5.16 -2.55
N TYR A 222 -6.20 5.89 -1.57
CA TYR A 222 -6.84 7.20 -1.73
C TYR A 222 -6.64 8.04 -0.47
N PHE A 223 -6.95 9.33 -0.53
CA PHE A 223 -6.75 10.29 0.57
C PHE A 223 -8.09 10.91 0.94
N PRO A 224 -8.87 10.27 1.84
CA PRO A 224 -10.16 10.80 2.26
C PRO A 224 -9.98 12.04 3.12
N LYS A 225 -11.01 12.88 3.13
CA LYS A 225 -11.16 13.87 4.18
C LYS A 225 -11.38 13.19 5.52
N CYS A 226 -10.75 13.73 6.55
CA CYS A 226 -10.77 13.17 7.89
C CYS A 226 -11.36 14.18 8.88
N SER A 227 -12.11 13.68 9.87
CA SER A 227 -12.80 14.51 10.86
C SER A 227 -12.46 14.04 12.27
N ARG A 228 -11.48 14.70 12.91
CA ARG A 228 -11.01 14.32 14.25
C ARG A 228 -12.12 14.25 15.30
N ASN A 229 -13.13 15.11 15.19
CA ASN A 229 -14.25 15.18 16.12
C ASN A 229 -15.18 13.93 16.06
N GLN A 230 -15.04 13.09 15.03
CA GLN A 230 -15.83 11.86 14.89
C GLN A 230 -15.20 10.65 15.63
N GLY A 231 -14.09 10.85 16.34
CA GLY A 231 -13.42 9.77 17.08
C GLY A 231 -13.02 8.62 16.17
N VAL A 232 -13.56 7.43 16.42
CA VAL A 232 -13.28 6.22 15.62
C VAL A 232 -13.87 6.28 14.20
N ASP A 233 -14.82 7.15 13.93
CA ASP A 233 -15.39 7.40 12.61
C ASP A 233 -14.61 8.45 11.81
N TYR A 234 -13.33 8.47 11.97
CA TYR A 234 -12.39 9.49 11.54
C TYR A 234 -12.41 9.81 10.04
N THR A 235 -12.47 8.78 9.18
CA THR A 235 -12.50 8.96 7.71
C THR A 235 -13.91 9.18 7.20
N ASN A 236 -14.15 10.23 6.41
CA ASN A 236 -15.50 10.59 5.95
C ASN A 236 -15.98 9.74 4.77
N THR A 237 -15.06 9.19 3.97
CA THR A 237 -15.38 8.47 2.73
C THR A 237 -14.72 7.09 2.70
N GLU A 238 -15.43 6.10 2.16
CA GLU A 238 -14.90 4.79 1.83
C GLU A 238 -15.01 4.54 0.33
N LEU A 239 -13.92 4.09 -0.29
CA LEU A 239 -13.94 3.42 -1.58
C LEU A 239 -13.85 1.91 -1.35
N ASP A 240 -14.97 1.22 -1.54
CA ASP A 240 -15.05 -0.24 -1.39
C ASP A 240 -14.70 -0.91 -2.71
N ILE A 241 -13.75 -1.84 -2.69
CA ILE A 241 -13.18 -2.47 -3.89
C ILE A 241 -13.62 -3.91 -4.02
N TYR A 242 -14.05 -4.31 -5.21
CA TYR A 242 -14.32 -5.68 -5.60
C TYR A 242 -13.48 -6.02 -6.83
N PHE A 243 -12.73 -7.11 -6.77
CA PHE A 243 -11.86 -7.54 -7.86
C PHE A 243 -11.92 -9.04 -8.06
N GLY A 244 -12.06 -9.50 -9.29
CA GLY A 244 -12.11 -10.92 -9.61
C GLY A 244 -12.66 -11.21 -11.00
N ARG A 245 -13.02 -12.47 -11.24
CA ARG A 245 -13.54 -12.93 -12.53
C ARG A 245 -14.99 -12.49 -12.76
N LEU A 246 -15.30 -12.04 -13.96
CA LEU A 246 -16.67 -11.70 -14.34
C LEU A 246 -17.47 -12.95 -14.72
N ASN A 247 -18.64 -13.11 -14.11
CA ASN A 247 -19.65 -14.09 -14.45
C ASN A 247 -20.96 -13.34 -14.73
N GLY A 248 -21.24 -13.07 -15.99
CA GLY A 248 -22.28 -12.14 -16.40
C GLY A 248 -22.03 -10.75 -15.80
N LYS A 249 -22.98 -10.26 -15.00
CA LYS A 249 -22.88 -8.95 -14.30
C LYS A 249 -22.26 -9.05 -12.90
N LYS A 250 -21.87 -10.25 -12.45
CA LYS A 250 -21.33 -10.45 -11.09
C LYS A 250 -19.82 -10.64 -11.11
N ILE A 251 -19.13 -10.02 -10.17
CA ILE A 251 -17.72 -10.30 -9.90
C ILE A 251 -17.62 -11.47 -8.92
N VAL A 252 -16.98 -12.54 -9.35
CA VAL A 252 -16.55 -13.63 -8.47
C VAL A 252 -15.22 -13.17 -7.88
N THR A 253 -15.28 -12.54 -6.72
CA THR A 253 -14.15 -11.87 -6.08
C THR A 253 -13.02 -12.83 -5.72
N VAL A 254 -11.81 -12.34 -5.82
CA VAL A 254 -10.58 -13.02 -5.41
C VAL A 254 -10.58 -13.25 -3.91
N ASN A 255 -11.10 -12.26 -3.19
CA ASN A 255 -11.21 -12.27 -1.74
C ASN A 255 -12.62 -11.82 -1.34
N ASP A 256 -13.16 -12.38 -0.28
CA ASP A 256 -14.50 -12.04 0.17
C ASP A 256 -14.45 -10.78 1.06
N ASN A 257 -14.63 -9.63 0.43
CA ASN A 257 -14.76 -8.35 1.12
C ASN A 257 -16.20 -8.06 1.57
N LYS A 258 -17.13 -8.98 1.29
CA LYS A 258 -18.52 -8.86 1.72
C LYS A 258 -18.66 -9.37 3.14
N GLN A 259 -19.12 -8.51 4.01
CA GLN A 259 -19.74 -8.94 5.24
C GLN A 259 -20.94 -9.83 4.88
N ASN A 260 -20.97 -11.02 5.42
CA ASN A 260 -22.15 -11.87 5.30
C ASN A 260 -23.24 -11.28 6.21
N ASP A 261 -24.32 -10.80 5.62
CA ASP A 261 -25.42 -10.15 6.34
C ASP A 261 -26.09 -11.08 7.38
N ASN A 262 -25.85 -12.39 7.27
CA ASN A 262 -26.35 -13.39 8.22
C ASN A 262 -25.43 -13.60 9.44
N VAL A 263 -24.26 -12.97 9.50
CA VAL A 263 -23.32 -13.09 10.61
C VAL A 263 -23.22 -11.75 11.34
N ALA A 264 -23.79 -11.68 12.53
CA ALA A 264 -23.61 -10.55 13.42
C ALA A 264 -22.18 -10.54 13.97
N LEU A 265 -21.41 -9.52 13.62
CA LEU A 265 -20.06 -9.28 14.14
C LEU A 265 -20.02 -7.95 14.89
N PRO A 266 -19.28 -7.86 16.00
CA PRO A 266 -18.96 -6.57 16.61
C PRO A 266 -18.34 -5.62 15.59
N GLU A 267 -18.71 -4.34 15.63
CA GLU A 267 -18.26 -3.36 14.64
C GLU A 267 -16.74 -3.29 14.51
N LYS A 268 -16.02 -3.34 15.62
CA LYS A 268 -14.55 -3.35 15.64
C LYS A 268 -13.96 -4.52 14.86
N GLU A 269 -14.54 -5.72 15.01
CA GLU A 269 -14.11 -6.92 14.27
C GLU A 269 -14.44 -6.80 12.80
N ALA A 270 -15.63 -6.33 12.45
CA ALA A 270 -16.04 -6.10 11.08
C ALA A 270 -15.14 -5.08 10.37
N ARG A 271 -14.77 -3.99 11.04
CA ARG A 271 -13.84 -2.98 10.52
C ARG A 271 -12.46 -3.59 10.26
N GLY A 272 -11.92 -4.35 11.19
CA GLY A 272 -10.63 -5.02 11.05
C GLY A 272 -10.63 -6.08 9.94
N MET A 273 -11.67 -6.92 9.87
CA MET A 273 -11.78 -8.02 8.91
C MET A 273 -12.00 -7.54 7.48
N TYR A 274 -12.89 -6.56 7.27
CA TYR A 274 -13.29 -6.09 5.94
C TYR A 274 -12.62 -4.76 5.55
N ARG A 275 -11.69 -4.26 6.36
CA ARG A 275 -11.01 -2.97 6.14
C ARG A 275 -11.99 -1.83 5.84
N LYS A 276 -13.14 -1.82 6.54
CA LYS A 276 -14.14 -0.78 6.37
C LYS A 276 -13.59 0.58 6.78
N TRP A 277 -13.81 1.57 5.93
CA TRP A 277 -13.38 2.97 6.12
C TRP A 277 -11.85 3.18 6.11
N ASP A 278 -11.07 2.14 5.79
CA ASP A 278 -9.63 2.25 5.60
C ASP A 278 -9.34 2.85 4.20
N ASN A 279 -8.37 3.73 4.11
CA ASN A 279 -7.95 4.38 2.87
C ASN A 279 -6.91 3.57 2.07
N ILE A 280 -6.55 2.41 2.58
CA ILE A 280 -5.72 1.42 1.91
C ILE A 280 -6.49 0.10 1.89
N LYS A 281 -6.85 -0.36 0.69
CA LYS A 281 -7.50 -1.65 0.51
C LYS A 281 -6.52 -2.59 -0.20
N SER A 282 -6.24 -3.73 0.42
CA SER A 282 -5.37 -4.74 -0.16
C SER A 282 -6.10 -6.07 -0.24
N ILE A 283 -6.20 -6.58 -1.46
CA ILE A 283 -6.74 -7.91 -1.78
C ILE A 283 -5.57 -8.77 -2.22
N VAL A 284 -5.34 -9.91 -1.57
CA VAL A 284 -4.20 -10.78 -1.85
C VAL A 284 -4.64 -12.24 -1.88
N GLU A 285 -4.28 -12.94 -2.95
CA GLU A 285 -4.25 -14.39 -2.99
C GLU A 285 -2.84 -14.88 -2.69
N TYR A 286 -2.71 -15.65 -1.65
CA TYR A 286 -1.42 -16.27 -1.34
C TYR A 286 -1.17 -17.55 -2.16
N VAL A 287 0.10 -17.78 -2.50
CA VAL A 287 0.53 -19.02 -3.16
C VAL A 287 0.13 -20.22 -2.30
N LYS A 288 -0.49 -21.22 -2.94
CA LYS A 288 -0.84 -22.50 -2.33
C LYS A 288 -0.06 -23.62 -3.02
N THR A 289 0.40 -24.62 -2.28
CA THR A 289 1.17 -25.77 -2.78
C THR A 289 0.47 -26.50 -3.94
N ASN A 290 -0.87 -26.54 -3.94
CA ASN A 290 -1.70 -27.16 -4.98
C ASN A 290 -2.54 -26.09 -5.71
N GLY A 291 -1.97 -24.93 -6.03
CA GLY A 291 -2.66 -23.87 -6.75
C GLY A 291 -3.18 -24.37 -8.11
N ARG A 292 -4.47 -24.13 -8.39
CA ARG A 292 -5.12 -24.54 -9.65
C ARG A 292 -5.56 -23.31 -10.43
N ALA A 293 -5.47 -23.42 -11.77
CA ALA A 293 -6.04 -22.43 -12.66
C ALA A 293 -7.55 -22.29 -12.42
N LYS A 294 -8.03 -21.05 -12.42
CA LYS A 294 -9.44 -20.71 -12.15
C LYS A 294 -10.26 -20.82 -13.43
N LYS A 295 -11.49 -21.31 -13.32
CA LYS A 295 -12.44 -21.34 -14.44
C LYS A 295 -12.60 -19.94 -15.05
N ALA A 296 -12.47 -19.82 -16.38
CA ALA A 296 -12.91 -18.66 -17.13
C ALA A 296 -14.42 -18.74 -17.34
N TYR A 297 -15.11 -17.60 -17.26
CA TYR A 297 -16.53 -17.48 -17.63
C TYR A 297 -16.63 -16.90 -19.05
N GLU A 298 -17.83 -16.83 -19.60
CA GLU A 298 -18.17 -16.58 -21.03
C GLU A 298 -17.26 -15.65 -21.82
N ASN A 299 -16.82 -14.53 -21.24
CA ASN A 299 -15.97 -13.55 -21.93
C ASN A 299 -14.51 -13.56 -21.48
N GLY A 300 -14.14 -14.44 -20.56
CA GLY A 300 -12.79 -14.52 -20.03
C GLY A 300 -12.29 -13.21 -19.39
N LEU A 301 -13.20 -12.38 -18.87
CA LEU A 301 -12.87 -11.11 -18.30
C LEU A 301 -12.75 -11.19 -16.77
N TRP A 302 -11.88 -10.35 -16.25
CA TRP A 302 -11.89 -9.97 -14.84
C TRP A 302 -12.54 -8.61 -14.69
N GLY A 303 -13.17 -8.40 -13.56
CA GLY A 303 -13.85 -7.15 -13.24
C GLY A 303 -13.24 -6.46 -12.06
N PHE A 304 -13.28 -5.15 -12.14
CA PHE A 304 -12.97 -4.23 -11.07
C PHE A 304 -14.21 -3.39 -10.80
N SER A 305 -14.64 -3.31 -9.55
CA SER A 305 -15.75 -2.46 -9.17
C SER A 305 -15.38 -1.67 -7.93
N LEU A 306 -15.60 -0.37 -7.98
CA LEU A 306 -15.42 0.56 -6.87
C LEU A 306 -16.78 1.14 -6.50
N LYS A 307 -17.10 1.13 -5.22
CA LYS A 307 -18.30 1.73 -4.66
C LYS A 307 -17.91 2.79 -3.63
N THR A 308 -18.38 4.00 -3.86
CA THR A 308 -18.18 5.12 -2.94
C THR A 308 -19.27 5.13 -1.86
N LYS A 309 -18.86 5.30 -0.61
CA LYS A 309 -19.74 5.50 0.55
C LYS A 309 -19.25 6.69 1.34
N GLU A 310 -20.20 7.44 1.91
CA GLU A 310 -19.94 8.60 2.75
C GLU A 310 -20.61 8.44 4.11
N ARG A 311 -19.95 8.91 5.16
CA ARG A 311 -20.55 8.99 6.51
C ARG A 311 -21.31 10.29 6.72
N LEU A 312 -20.71 11.38 6.24
CA LEU A 312 -21.26 12.71 6.34
C LEU A 312 -21.75 13.09 4.94
N ASN A 313 -22.98 13.56 4.84
CA ASN A 313 -23.61 13.91 3.56
C ASN A 313 -23.15 15.30 3.09
N ASN A 314 -21.87 15.47 2.86
CA ASN A 314 -21.23 16.74 2.46
C ASN A 314 -20.50 16.69 1.11
N GLY A 315 -20.60 15.58 0.36
CA GLY A 315 -20.00 15.41 -0.95
C GLY A 315 -18.50 15.16 -0.94
N ASP A 316 -17.94 14.75 0.18
CA ASP A 316 -16.49 14.46 0.33
C ASP A 316 -16.00 13.27 -0.52
N GLY A 317 -16.93 12.44 -1.02
CA GLY A 317 -16.63 11.35 -1.95
C GLY A 317 -16.58 11.76 -3.42
N LYS A 318 -16.98 12.99 -3.77
CA LYS A 318 -16.94 13.48 -5.15
C LYS A 318 -15.53 13.95 -5.50
N ASN A 319 -15.06 13.53 -6.69
CA ASN A 319 -13.71 13.87 -7.22
C ASN A 319 -12.57 13.38 -6.30
N LEU A 320 -12.83 12.36 -5.47
CA LEU A 320 -11.79 11.74 -4.67
C LEU A 320 -10.90 10.88 -5.56
N ARG A 321 -9.66 11.32 -5.75
CA ARG A 321 -8.68 10.60 -6.57
C ARG A 321 -8.26 9.30 -5.91
N PHE A 322 -8.04 8.29 -6.73
CA PHE A 322 -7.56 6.98 -6.28
C PHE A 322 -6.48 6.43 -7.22
N GLY A 323 -5.65 5.57 -6.66
CA GLY A 323 -4.69 4.78 -7.39
C GLY A 323 -4.83 3.31 -7.04
N ILE A 324 -4.80 2.45 -8.05
CA ILE A 324 -4.89 1.00 -7.90
C ILE A 324 -3.69 0.37 -8.59
N VAL A 325 -3.05 -0.56 -7.90
CA VAL A 325 -2.04 -1.44 -8.48
C VAL A 325 -2.59 -2.85 -8.49
N VAL A 326 -2.54 -3.49 -9.65
CA VAL A 326 -2.89 -4.90 -9.81
C VAL A 326 -1.66 -5.67 -10.24
N THR A 327 -1.38 -6.77 -9.57
CA THR A 327 -0.35 -7.73 -9.98
C THR A 327 -0.97 -9.11 -10.13
N LEU A 328 -0.86 -9.69 -11.32
CA LEU A 328 -1.29 -11.04 -11.64
C LEU A 328 -0.03 -11.91 -11.75
N LYS A 329 0.03 -13.01 -10.99
CA LYS A 329 1.14 -13.97 -11.05
C LYS A 329 0.68 -15.26 -11.70
N GLU A 330 1.35 -15.65 -12.77
CA GLU A 330 1.07 -16.90 -13.49
C GLU A 330 1.59 -18.10 -12.67
N ILE A 331 0.76 -19.09 -12.44
CA ILE A 331 1.02 -20.20 -11.51
C ILE A 331 2.04 -21.23 -12.02
N LYS A 332 2.34 -21.24 -13.33
CA LYS A 332 3.31 -22.13 -13.98
C LYS A 332 4.59 -21.41 -14.39
N GLY A 333 4.70 -20.13 -14.12
CA GLY A 333 5.90 -19.31 -14.43
C GLY A 333 6.00 -18.87 -15.89
N VAL A 334 4.89 -18.85 -16.66
CA VAL A 334 4.89 -18.50 -18.08
C VAL A 334 4.72 -17.00 -18.27
N ASN A 335 5.59 -16.36 -19.07
CA ASN A 335 5.44 -14.96 -19.46
C ASN A 335 4.26 -14.77 -20.44
N ARG A 336 3.27 -13.98 -20.04
CA ARG A 336 2.08 -13.65 -20.83
C ARG A 336 1.80 -12.15 -20.93
N ILE A 337 2.83 -11.34 -20.70
CA ILE A 337 2.71 -9.87 -20.74
C ILE A 337 2.28 -9.41 -22.13
N SER A 338 2.87 -9.97 -23.19
CA SER A 338 2.52 -9.62 -24.58
C SER A 338 1.09 -9.99 -24.94
N ASP A 339 0.61 -11.15 -24.48
CA ASP A 339 -0.77 -11.57 -24.68
C ASP A 339 -1.75 -10.62 -23.99
N PHE A 340 -1.45 -10.23 -22.75
CA PHE A 340 -2.27 -9.28 -21.99
C PHE A 340 -2.36 -7.92 -22.71
N ILE A 341 -1.23 -7.37 -23.15
CA ILE A 341 -1.18 -6.09 -23.85
C ILE A 341 -1.97 -6.15 -25.16
N SER A 342 -1.79 -7.21 -25.95
CA SER A 342 -2.53 -7.41 -27.19
C SER A 342 -4.04 -7.46 -26.97
N GLN A 343 -4.48 -8.19 -25.93
CA GLN A 343 -5.90 -8.27 -25.58
C GLN A 343 -6.47 -6.93 -25.08
N CYS A 344 -5.70 -6.15 -24.32
CA CYS A 344 -6.07 -4.80 -23.93
C CYS A 344 -6.26 -3.90 -25.16
N SER A 345 -5.30 -3.90 -26.09
CA SER A 345 -5.34 -3.10 -27.32
C SER A 345 -6.51 -3.47 -28.21
N MET A 346 -6.79 -4.79 -28.40
CA MET A 346 -7.94 -5.27 -29.18
C MET A 346 -9.29 -4.81 -28.62
N ARG A 347 -9.36 -4.52 -27.31
CA ARG A 347 -10.56 -4.03 -26.63
C ARG A 347 -10.61 -2.52 -26.50
N GLY A 348 -9.71 -1.79 -27.16
CA GLY A 348 -9.68 -0.33 -27.18
C GLY A 348 -9.09 0.30 -25.90
N TRP A 349 -8.40 -0.47 -25.06
CA TRP A 349 -7.67 0.10 -23.93
C TRP A 349 -6.41 0.80 -24.44
N LEU A 350 -6.21 2.04 -24.02
CA LEU A 350 -4.95 2.73 -24.23
C LEU A 350 -3.93 2.17 -23.24
N VAL A 351 -2.98 1.38 -23.72
CA VAL A 351 -1.90 0.82 -22.92
C VAL A 351 -0.66 1.69 -23.04
N ASN A 352 -0.35 2.44 -22.01
CA ASN A 352 0.90 3.19 -21.91
C ASN A 352 1.96 2.31 -21.24
N ARG A 353 2.98 1.92 -22.02
CA ARG A 353 4.19 1.34 -21.45
C ARG A 353 5.09 2.47 -20.96
N ILE A 354 5.43 2.43 -19.68
CA ILE A 354 6.44 3.34 -19.14
C ILE A 354 7.78 2.65 -19.33
N ASP A 355 8.61 3.18 -20.24
CA ASP A 355 10.01 2.73 -20.32
C ASP A 355 10.80 3.40 -19.20
N ILE A 356 10.92 2.65 -18.10
CA ILE A 356 11.58 3.11 -16.88
C ILE A 356 13.05 2.71 -16.82
N LYS A 357 13.56 1.95 -17.78
CA LYS A 357 14.94 1.41 -17.74
C LYS A 357 15.97 2.52 -17.56
N THR A 358 15.96 3.52 -18.44
CA THR A 358 16.89 4.67 -18.34
C THR A 358 16.72 5.45 -17.03
N MET A 359 15.49 5.61 -16.56
CA MET A 359 15.21 6.32 -15.31
C MET A 359 15.65 5.52 -14.09
N ILE A 360 15.54 4.17 -14.14
CA ILE A 360 16.05 3.26 -13.11
C ILE A 360 17.57 3.33 -13.05
N ASP A 361 18.26 3.33 -14.18
CA ASP A 361 19.71 3.44 -14.22
C ASP A 361 20.22 4.72 -13.54
N ILE A 362 19.55 5.86 -13.76
CA ILE A 362 19.86 7.13 -13.07
C ILE A 362 19.64 7.01 -11.56
N TYR A 363 18.55 6.33 -11.14
CA TYR A 363 18.29 6.12 -9.73
C TYR A 363 19.35 5.24 -9.06
N ASN A 364 19.76 4.17 -9.74
CA ASN A 364 20.74 3.21 -9.22
C ASN A 364 22.12 3.83 -9.11
N ILE A 365 22.58 4.57 -10.10
CA ILE A 365 23.87 5.31 -10.04
C ILE A 365 23.94 6.14 -8.76
N ALA A 366 22.85 6.79 -8.38
CA ALA A 366 22.79 7.57 -7.14
C ALA A 366 22.72 6.71 -5.85
N GLU A 367 22.41 5.42 -5.95
CA GLU A 367 22.42 4.47 -4.82
C GLU A 367 23.74 3.67 -4.72
N GLU A 368 24.45 3.45 -5.83
CA GLU A 368 25.72 2.74 -5.87
C GLU A 368 26.83 3.47 -5.08
N ASP A 369 26.74 4.79 -4.94
CA ASP A 369 27.63 5.57 -4.09
C ASP A 369 27.39 5.35 -2.57
N ILE A 370 26.41 4.54 -2.21
CA ILE A 370 26.04 4.23 -0.82
C ILE A 370 26.17 2.71 -0.64
N ASP A 371 27.39 2.25 -0.34
CA ASP A 371 27.67 0.86 0.01
C ASP A 371 26.82 0.43 1.22
N PHE A 372 25.97 -0.54 0.99
CA PHE A 372 25.20 -1.25 2.01
C PHE A 372 25.92 -2.54 2.47
N GLU A 373 27.27 -2.58 2.40
CA GLU A 373 28.04 -3.69 2.93
C GLU A 373 28.04 -3.81 4.45
#